data_116a7b9ab423e58c7b287ef0f2f7c00c
#
_entry.id   116a7b9ab423e58c7b287ef0f2f7c00c
#
_cell.length_a   1.000
_cell.length_b   1.000
_cell.length_c   1.000
_cell.angle_alpha   90.00
_cell.angle_beta   90.00
_cell.angle_gamma   90.00
#
_symmetry.space_group_name_H-M   'P 1'
#
loop_
_entity.id
_entity.type
_entity.pdbx_description
1 polymer ?
#
loop_
_entity_poly.entity_id
_entity_poly.type
_entity_poly.pdbx_seq_one_letter_code
_entity_poly.pdbx_strand_id
1 'polypeptide(L)'
;MARKIVKKKDYENLSNQNIEKVIGLLNPSSSQKPITKKEACDILNIAYNTTRLNKIIEEYHEKKAYTAQRKKKLRGRPASQAEIAEACESYLQGGTISEISKSLFRSPSFVRALLEKVGVPQRPANKEEKLGSHYYPDALMSDDYAEGEVAWSASYHGAVEVHARLTPEYVASKPGLANTDYESKYGCPVYAVYIKQKVDSDDTFFSNVTAGGFSAYVPAYELCKLEHLKQYGVRIDRL
;
A
#
# COMPACT_ATOMS: atom_id res chain seq x y z
N MET A 1 -16.95 29.49 45.16
CA MET A 1 -17.30 29.00 43.79
C MET A 1 -16.18 28.10 43.31
N ALA A 2 -16.43 26.80 43.21
CA ALA A 2 -15.44 25.84 42.76
C ALA A 2 -15.27 25.95 41.21
N ARG A 3 -14.05 26.22 40.75
CA ARG A 3 -13.71 26.19 39.32
C ARG A 3 -13.88 24.78 38.83
N LYS A 4 -14.85 24.55 37.89
CA LYS A 4 -14.95 23.29 37.14
C LYS A 4 -13.65 23.09 36.39
N ILE A 5 -12.87 22.08 36.81
CA ILE A 5 -11.71 21.60 36.07
C ILE A 5 -12.29 20.95 34.79
N VAL A 6 -12.17 21.65 33.69
CA VAL A 6 -12.51 21.08 32.36
C VAL A 6 -11.45 20.01 32.07
N LYS A 7 -11.84 18.74 32.14
CA LYS A 7 -10.97 17.63 31.69
C LYS A 7 -10.52 17.93 30.30
N LYS A 8 -9.20 18.09 30.06
CA LYS A 8 -8.61 18.11 28.72
C LYS A 8 -9.05 16.82 28.01
N LYS A 9 -9.66 16.97 26.85
CA LYS A 9 -9.92 15.83 25.96
C LYS A 9 -8.57 15.29 25.47
N ASP A 10 -8.37 13.98 25.50
CA ASP A 10 -7.05 13.35 25.37
C ASP A 10 -6.38 13.48 23.98
N TYR A 11 -7.08 13.99 22.94
CA TYR A 11 -6.52 14.17 21.59
C TYR A 11 -7.21 15.30 20.82
N GLU A 12 -6.44 15.95 19.95
CA GLU A 12 -6.92 16.99 19.06
C GLU A 12 -7.48 16.39 17.78
N ASN A 13 -8.55 16.97 17.25
CA ASN A 13 -9.28 16.46 16.09
C ASN A 13 -8.92 17.24 14.82
N LEU A 14 -7.63 17.21 14.44
CA LEU A 14 -7.05 18.01 13.36
C LEU A 14 -7.03 17.30 12.00
N SER A 15 -7.99 16.40 11.73
CA SER A 15 -8.11 15.81 10.40
C SER A 15 -8.45 16.86 9.35
N ASN A 16 -7.96 16.69 8.11
CA ASN A 16 -8.28 17.60 7.01
C ASN A 16 -9.79 17.79 6.81
N GLN A 17 -10.58 16.74 7.02
CA GLN A 17 -12.05 16.79 6.92
C GLN A 17 -12.68 17.69 7.99
N ASN A 18 -12.19 17.61 9.23
CA ASN A 18 -12.70 18.44 10.31
C ASN A 18 -12.30 19.90 10.17
N ILE A 19 -11.06 20.15 9.71
CA ILE A 19 -10.61 21.54 9.43
C ILE A 19 -11.44 22.12 8.29
N GLU A 20 -11.69 21.39 7.20
CA GLU A 20 -12.51 21.83 6.08
C GLU A 20 -13.97 22.11 6.50
N LYS A 21 -14.53 21.23 7.34
CA LYS A 21 -15.85 21.44 7.95
C LYS A 21 -15.91 22.72 8.78
N VAL A 22 -14.91 22.95 9.61
CA VAL A 22 -14.83 24.17 10.45
C VAL A 22 -14.72 25.42 9.58
N ILE A 23 -13.88 25.40 8.53
CA ILE A 23 -13.77 26.53 7.58
C ILE A 23 -15.11 26.83 6.91
N GLY A 24 -15.83 25.78 6.48
CA GLY A 24 -17.16 25.93 5.87
C GLY A 24 -18.20 26.49 6.85
N LEU A 25 -18.14 26.12 8.13
CA LEU A 25 -19.05 26.61 9.16
C LEU A 25 -18.70 28.03 9.64
N LEU A 26 -17.42 28.42 9.59
CA LEU A 26 -17.00 29.81 9.89
C LEU A 26 -17.42 30.78 8.77
N ASN A 27 -17.43 30.31 7.51
CA ASN A 27 -17.77 31.10 6.34
C ASN A 27 -18.84 30.38 5.50
N PRO A 28 -20.08 30.26 5.98
CA PRO A 28 -21.11 29.53 5.28
C PRO A 28 -21.51 30.26 3.98
N SER A 29 -21.62 29.49 2.88
CA SER A 29 -22.05 29.99 1.56
C SER A 29 -23.58 30.23 1.46
N SER A 30 -24.35 29.86 2.46
CA SER A 30 -25.80 29.94 2.53
C SER A 30 -26.25 30.83 3.69
N SER A 31 -27.58 31.07 3.80
CA SER A 31 -28.22 31.86 4.87
C SER A 31 -28.03 31.33 6.29
N GLN A 32 -27.16 30.36 6.48
CA GLN A 32 -26.82 29.82 7.80
C GLN A 32 -25.95 30.80 8.58
N LYS A 33 -26.24 30.95 9.87
CA LYS A 33 -25.44 31.79 10.75
C LYS A 33 -24.05 31.17 10.94
N PRO A 34 -22.96 31.95 10.76
CA PRO A 34 -21.61 31.44 10.98
C PRO A 34 -21.40 31.03 12.44
N ILE A 35 -20.63 29.98 12.66
CA ILE A 35 -20.24 29.58 14.01
C ILE A 35 -19.20 30.54 14.60
N THR A 36 -19.14 30.59 15.92
CA THR A 36 -18.13 31.37 16.63
C THR A 36 -16.76 30.68 16.61
N LYS A 37 -15.68 31.45 16.75
CA LYS A 37 -14.30 30.88 16.88
C LYS A 37 -14.16 29.94 18.08
N LYS A 38 -14.98 30.11 19.13
CA LYS A 38 -15.01 29.22 20.28
C LYS A 38 -15.58 27.86 19.88
N GLU A 39 -16.72 27.83 19.21
CA GLU A 39 -17.33 26.59 18.69
C GLU A 39 -16.41 25.88 17.69
N ALA A 40 -15.70 26.63 16.85
CA ALA A 40 -14.69 26.08 15.94
C ALA A 40 -13.56 25.36 16.69
N CYS A 41 -13.07 25.96 17.78
CA CYS A 41 -12.07 25.32 18.65
C CYS A 41 -12.62 24.05 19.33
N ASP A 42 -13.88 24.08 19.77
CA ASP A 42 -14.54 22.91 20.38
C ASP A 42 -14.69 21.75 19.38
N ILE A 43 -15.04 22.04 18.12
CA ILE A 43 -15.12 21.02 17.05
C ILE A 43 -13.76 20.37 16.79
N LEU A 44 -12.68 21.19 16.76
CA LEU A 44 -11.32 20.69 16.55
C LEU A 44 -10.71 20.10 17.83
N ASN A 45 -11.42 20.15 18.95
CA ASN A 45 -10.97 19.69 20.24
C ASN A 45 -9.65 20.34 20.71
N ILE A 46 -9.48 21.61 20.42
CA ILE A 46 -8.33 22.42 20.86
C ILE A 46 -8.75 23.40 21.95
N ALA A 47 -7.81 23.82 22.79
CA ALA A 47 -8.05 24.91 23.73
C ALA A 47 -8.44 26.20 22.97
N TYR A 48 -9.36 26.99 23.55
CA TYR A 48 -9.76 28.24 22.90
C TYR A 48 -8.56 29.19 22.75
N ASN A 49 -8.08 29.30 21.53
CA ASN A 49 -6.99 30.18 21.13
C ASN A 49 -7.17 30.57 19.66
N THR A 50 -7.55 31.83 19.45
CA THR A 50 -7.85 32.34 18.10
C THR A 50 -6.62 32.41 17.20
N THR A 51 -5.44 32.68 17.75
CA THR A 51 -4.17 32.71 17.00
C THR A 51 -3.83 31.30 16.49
N ARG A 52 -3.96 30.30 17.37
CA ARG A 52 -3.73 28.90 17.01
C ARG A 52 -4.74 28.40 15.97
N LEU A 53 -6.03 28.74 16.14
CA LEU A 53 -7.07 28.36 15.19
C LEU A 53 -6.78 28.95 13.79
N ASN A 54 -6.45 30.26 13.72
CA ASN A 54 -6.10 30.90 12.47
C ASN A 54 -4.87 30.25 11.81
N LYS A 55 -3.83 29.93 12.60
CA LYS A 55 -2.64 29.24 12.08
C LYS A 55 -2.95 27.85 11.51
N ILE A 56 -3.80 27.05 12.16
CA ILE A 56 -4.24 25.74 11.65
C ILE A 56 -4.98 25.91 10.31
N ILE A 57 -5.84 26.91 10.20
CA ILE A 57 -6.58 27.19 8.96
C ILE A 57 -5.63 27.65 7.84
N GLU A 58 -4.68 28.52 8.15
CA GLU A 58 -3.67 29.01 7.22
C GLU A 58 -2.79 27.88 6.68
N GLU A 59 -2.21 27.06 7.58
CA GLU A 59 -1.43 25.87 7.22
C GLU A 59 -2.22 24.89 6.33
N TYR A 60 -3.53 24.75 6.62
CA TYR A 60 -4.40 23.92 5.77
C TYR A 60 -4.54 24.51 4.36
N HIS A 61 -4.78 25.83 4.24
CA HIS A 61 -4.89 26.49 2.93
C HIS A 61 -3.59 26.43 2.15
N GLU A 62 -2.46 26.68 2.77
CA GLU A 62 -1.14 26.58 2.14
C GLU A 62 -0.88 25.15 1.62
N LYS A 63 -1.13 24.13 2.45
CA LYS A 63 -0.99 22.72 2.05
C LYS A 63 -1.92 22.34 0.89
N LYS A 64 -3.16 22.85 0.90
CA LYS A 64 -4.12 22.62 -0.17
C LYS A 64 -3.68 23.30 -1.48
N ALA A 65 -3.22 24.53 -1.41
CA ALA A 65 -2.68 25.29 -2.54
C ALA A 65 -1.42 24.63 -3.12
N TYR A 66 -0.48 24.24 -2.28
CA TYR A 66 0.72 23.49 -2.69
C TYR A 66 0.37 22.18 -3.41
N THR A 67 -0.57 21.41 -2.85
CA THR A 67 -1.02 20.15 -3.46
C THR A 67 -1.66 20.40 -4.83
N ALA A 68 -2.50 21.42 -4.95
CA ALA A 68 -3.14 21.78 -6.22
C ALA A 68 -2.11 22.22 -7.28
N GLN A 69 -1.12 23.03 -6.89
CA GLN A 69 -0.04 23.46 -7.77
C GLN A 69 0.81 22.29 -8.26
N ARG A 70 1.19 21.36 -7.36
CA ARG A 70 1.94 20.15 -7.73
C ARG A 70 1.17 19.27 -8.70
N LYS A 71 -0.12 19.01 -8.43
CA LYS A 71 -0.98 18.23 -9.33
C LYS A 71 -1.11 18.89 -10.70
N LYS A 72 -1.27 20.23 -10.76
CA LYS A 72 -1.34 20.98 -12.03
C LYS A 72 -0.03 20.84 -12.82
N LYS A 73 1.13 20.95 -12.15
CA LYS A 73 2.45 20.82 -12.79
C LYS A 73 2.69 19.43 -13.37
N LEU A 74 2.17 18.37 -12.74
CA LEU A 74 2.38 16.98 -13.14
C LEU A 74 1.31 16.47 -14.12
N ARG A 75 0.20 17.18 -14.29
CA ARG A 75 -0.90 16.76 -15.18
C ARG A 75 -0.40 16.59 -16.62
N GLY A 76 -0.71 15.43 -17.23
CA GLY A 76 -0.34 15.11 -18.61
C GLY A 76 1.15 14.77 -18.82
N ARG A 77 1.98 14.81 -17.78
CA ARG A 77 3.39 14.42 -17.88
C ARG A 77 3.56 12.92 -17.63
N PRO A 78 4.42 12.24 -18.40
CA PRO A 78 4.78 10.86 -18.12
C PRO A 78 5.46 10.75 -16.75
N ALA A 79 5.45 9.56 -16.16
CA ALA A 79 6.19 9.30 -14.93
C ALA A 79 7.70 9.40 -15.19
N SER A 80 8.42 10.05 -14.29
CA SER A 80 9.87 9.95 -14.25
C SER A 80 10.30 8.60 -13.69
N GLN A 81 11.53 8.17 -13.96
CA GLN A 81 12.07 6.94 -13.40
C GLN A 81 12.04 6.92 -11.87
N ALA A 82 12.32 8.06 -11.24
CA ALA A 82 12.24 8.20 -9.79
C ALA A 82 10.81 8.01 -9.25
N GLU A 83 9.78 8.55 -9.95
CA GLU A 83 8.37 8.32 -9.58
C GLU A 83 7.97 6.86 -9.75
N ILE A 84 8.49 6.17 -10.78
CA ILE A 84 8.25 4.74 -11.00
C ILE A 84 8.85 3.93 -9.85
N ALA A 85 10.12 4.15 -9.54
CA ALA A 85 10.82 3.45 -8.47
C ALA A 85 10.13 3.69 -7.11
N GLU A 86 9.81 4.94 -6.77
CA GLU A 86 9.12 5.28 -5.51
C GLU A 86 7.73 4.62 -5.41
N ALA A 87 6.97 4.59 -6.51
CA ALA A 87 5.66 3.94 -6.52
C ALA A 87 5.79 2.43 -6.27
N CYS A 88 6.73 1.77 -6.94
CA CYS A 88 6.95 0.34 -6.80
C CYS A 88 7.47 -0.01 -5.40
N GLU A 89 8.50 0.67 -4.92
CA GLU A 89 9.06 0.46 -3.57
C GLU A 89 7.98 0.62 -2.50
N SER A 90 7.24 1.73 -2.53
CA SER A 90 6.18 1.99 -1.55
C SER A 90 5.07 0.95 -1.59
N TYR A 91 4.70 0.48 -2.79
CA TYR A 91 3.66 -0.54 -2.94
C TYR A 91 4.12 -1.91 -2.45
N LEU A 92 5.33 -2.32 -2.79
CA LEU A 92 5.93 -3.58 -2.35
C LEU A 92 6.15 -3.62 -0.83
N GLN A 93 6.42 -2.46 -0.20
CA GLN A 93 6.50 -2.30 1.25
C GLN A 93 5.13 -2.28 1.96
N GLY A 94 4.04 -2.48 1.24
CA GLY A 94 2.70 -2.54 1.81
C GLY A 94 1.87 -1.27 1.70
N GLY A 95 2.41 -0.18 1.13
CA GLY A 95 1.69 1.06 0.90
C GLY A 95 0.43 0.88 0.02
N THR A 96 -0.60 1.64 0.29
CA THR A 96 -1.82 1.63 -0.52
C THR A 96 -1.70 2.53 -1.75
N ILE A 97 -2.42 2.19 -2.82
CA ILE A 97 -2.49 3.04 -4.03
C ILE A 97 -2.94 4.47 -3.68
N SER A 98 -3.83 4.61 -2.69
CA SER A 98 -4.30 5.93 -2.22
C SER A 98 -3.19 6.75 -1.58
N GLU A 99 -2.36 6.15 -0.73
CA GLU A 99 -1.23 6.81 -0.10
C GLU A 99 -0.16 7.20 -1.12
N ILE A 100 0.21 6.27 -2.00
CA ILE A 100 1.18 6.50 -3.08
C ILE A 100 0.69 7.61 -4.02
N SER A 101 -0.60 7.62 -4.37
CA SER A 101 -1.17 8.68 -5.21
C SER A 101 -1.10 10.06 -4.57
N LYS A 102 -1.20 10.12 -3.23
CA LYS A 102 -1.07 11.37 -2.47
C LYS A 102 0.40 11.82 -2.40
N SER A 103 1.35 10.91 -2.13
CA SER A 103 2.79 11.24 -2.06
C SER A 103 3.31 11.73 -3.41
N LEU A 104 2.95 11.05 -4.49
CA LEU A 104 3.37 11.40 -5.86
C LEU A 104 2.56 12.55 -6.49
N PHE A 105 1.50 13.04 -5.85
CA PHE A 105 0.58 14.02 -6.43
C PHE A 105 -0.04 13.59 -7.77
N ARG A 106 -0.21 12.29 -7.97
CA ARG A 106 -0.82 11.65 -9.14
C ARG A 106 -2.21 11.10 -8.81
N SER A 107 -2.96 10.70 -9.82
CA SER A 107 -4.26 10.02 -9.59
C SER A 107 -4.05 8.55 -9.19
N PRO A 108 -4.98 7.93 -8.46
CA PRO A 108 -4.92 6.50 -8.17
C PRO A 108 -4.89 5.62 -9.43
N SER A 109 -5.63 6.01 -10.49
CA SER A 109 -5.61 5.31 -11.78
C SER A 109 -4.25 5.39 -12.46
N PHE A 110 -3.55 6.53 -12.36
CA PHE A 110 -2.19 6.67 -12.87
C PHE A 110 -1.21 5.72 -12.15
N VAL A 111 -1.31 5.65 -10.81
CA VAL A 111 -0.45 4.74 -10.03
C VAL A 111 -0.71 3.28 -10.38
N ARG A 112 -1.99 2.89 -10.53
CA ARG A 112 -2.34 1.52 -10.97
C ARG A 112 -1.73 1.19 -12.32
N ALA A 113 -1.95 2.04 -13.32
CA ALA A 113 -1.40 1.83 -14.66
C ALA A 113 0.13 1.79 -14.67
N LEU A 114 0.78 2.51 -13.75
CA LEU A 114 2.22 2.52 -13.61
C LEU A 114 2.72 1.19 -13.02
N LEU A 115 2.10 0.71 -11.95
CA LEU A 115 2.42 -0.60 -11.35
C LEU A 115 2.16 -1.75 -12.34
N GLU A 116 1.06 -1.69 -13.08
CA GLU A 116 0.72 -2.65 -14.14
C GLU A 116 1.77 -2.65 -15.25
N LYS A 117 2.17 -1.48 -15.74
CA LYS A 117 3.21 -1.34 -16.76
C LYS A 117 4.56 -1.92 -16.31
N VAL A 118 4.91 -1.77 -15.04
CA VAL A 118 6.13 -2.33 -14.46
C VAL A 118 5.98 -3.84 -14.21
N GLY A 119 4.75 -4.32 -14.04
CA GLY A 119 4.46 -5.71 -13.74
C GLY A 119 4.49 -6.05 -12.25
N VAL A 120 4.25 -5.05 -11.42
CA VAL A 120 4.11 -5.28 -9.98
C VAL A 120 2.75 -5.90 -9.67
N PRO A 121 2.68 -7.04 -8.97
CA PRO A 121 1.44 -7.67 -8.57
C PRO A 121 0.56 -6.73 -7.75
N GLN A 122 -0.67 -6.52 -8.22
CA GLN A 122 -1.60 -5.65 -7.50
C GLN A 122 -2.52 -6.46 -6.59
N ARG A 123 -2.70 -5.98 -5.38
CA ARG A 123 -3.66 -6.56 -4.44
C ARG A 123 -5.09 -6.29 -4.90
N PRO A 124 -6.01 -7.26 -4.80
CA PRO A 124 -7.41 -7.06 -5.13
C PRO A 124 -8.03 -5.97 -4.25
N ALA A 125 -9.01 -5.24 -4.79
CA ALA A 125 -9.71 -4.19 -4.06
C ALA A 125 -10.51 -4.74 -2.88
N ASN A 126 -11.06 -5.95 -3.04
CA ASN A 126 -11.82 -6.65 -2.02
C ASN A 126 -11.03 -7.86 -1.51
N LYS A 127 -11.00 -8.06 -0.18
CA LYS A 127 -10.33 -9.21 0.44
C LYS A 127 -10.92 -10.57 0.01
N GLU A 128 -12.17 -10.56 -0.47
CA GLU A 128 -12.89 -11.76 -0.94
C GLU A 128 -12.59 -12.09 -2.41
N GLU A 129 -12.11 -11.12 -3.19
CA GLU A 129 -11.64 -11.40 -4.54
C GLU A 129 -10.31 -12.14 -4.44
N LYS A 130 -10.31 -13.39 -4.93
CA LYS A 130 -9.06 -14.11 -5.17
C LYS A 130 -8.22 -13.25 -6.08
N LEU A 131 -6.91 -13.14 -5.79
CA LEU A 131 -5.93 -12.60 -6.70
C LEU A 131 -6.15 -13.31 -8.03
N GLY A 132 -6.78 -12.64 -8.99
CA GLY A 132 -7.17 -13.23 -10.26
C GLY A 132 -6.27 -12.72 -11.37
N SER A 133 -6.17 -13.48 -12.41
CA SER A 133 -5.38 -13.17 -13.62
C SER A 133 -5.65 -11.78 -14.22
N HIS A 134 -6.82 -11.20 -13.98
CA HIS A 134 -7.20 -9.88 -14.50
C HIS A 134 -6.43 -8.69 -13.88
N TYR A 135 -5.67 -8.91 -12.80
CA TYR A 135 -4.79 -7.89 -12.23
C TYR A 135 -3.37 -7.93 -12.78
N TYR A 136 -3.10 -8.88 -13.66
CA TYR A 136 -1.79 -9.13 -14.23
C TYR A 136 -1.79 -8.92 -15.73
N PRO A 137 -0.78 -8.22 -16.29
CA PRO A 137 -0.51 -8.30 -17.71
C PRO A 137 -0.22 -9.75 -18.09
N ASP A 138 -0.89 -10.27 -19.11
CA ASP A 138 -0.72 -11.66 -19.59
C ASP A 138 0.76 -12.00 -19.84
N ALA A 139 1.57 -11.02 -20.25
CA ALA A 139 3.00 -11.17 -20.47
C ALA A 139 3.78 -11.61 -19.21
N LEU A 140 3.29 -11.30 -18.02
CA LEU A 140 3.96 -11.66 -16.76
C LEU A 140 3.47 -12.99 -16.19
N MET A 141 2.30 -13.43 -16.61
CA MET A 141 1.78 -14.74 -16.22
C MET A 141 2.50 -15.90 -16.95
N SER A 142 3.19 -15.60 -18.03
CA SER A 142 4.02 -16.53 -18.77
C SER A 142 5.47 -16.62 -18.28
N ASP A 143 5.84 -15.81 -17.29
CA ASP A 143 7.20 -15.83 -16.76
C ASP A 143 7.48 -17.16 -16.07
N ASP A 144 8.45 -17.90 -16.62
CA ASP A 144 9.00 -19.06 -15.98
C ASP A 144 10.04 -18.63 -14.94
N TYR A 145 9.90 -19.18 -13.74
CA TYR A 145 10.85 -18.98 -12.65
C TYR A 145 11.74 -20.23 -12.54
N ALA A 146 13.04 -20.02 -12.57
CA ALA A 146 14.01 -21.09 -12.42
C ALA A 146 14.12 -21.52 -10.94
N GLU A 147 14.54 -22.78 -10.72
CA GLU A 147 14.90 -23.26 -9.38
C GLU A 147 16.05 -22.43 -8.82
N GLY A 148 15.91 -21.97 -7.58
CA GLY A 148 16.85 -21.06 -6.90
C GLY A 148 16.69 -19.59 -7.26
N GLU A 149 15.79 -19.24 -8.18
CA GLU A 149 15.51 -17.84 -8.50
C GLU A 149 14.82 -17.12 -7.34
N VAL A 150 15.25 -15.91 -7.04
CA VAL A 150 14.63 -15.09 -5.99
C VAL A 150 13.62 -14.15 -6.62
N ALA A 151 12.37 -14.24 -6.15
CA ALA A 151 11.26 -13.40 -6.59
C ALA A 151 10.64 -12.65 -5.41
N TRP A 152 9.92 -11.58 -5.69
CA TRP A 152 9.06 -10.93 -4.70
C TRP A 152 7.68 -11.57 -4.69
N SER A 153 7.16 -11.90 -3.52
CA SER A 153 5.80 -12.40 -3.36
C SER A 153 4.89 -11.37 -2.73
N ALA A 154 3.77 -11.09 -3.40
CA ALA A 154 2.75 -10.17 -2.91
C ALA A 154 2.03 -10.70 -1.66
N SER A 155 1.80 -12.03 -1.57
CA SER A 155 1.12 -12.65 -0.43
C SER A 155 1.94 -12.61 0.85
N TYR A 156 3.25 -12.75 0.72
CA TYR A 156 4.17 -12.82 1.85
C TYR A 156 4.89 -11.50 2.12
N HIS A 157 4.64 -10.47 1.30
CA HIS A 157 5.29 -9.16 1.41
C HIS A 157 6.81 -9.24 1.56
N GLY A 158 7.43 -10.13 0.78
CA GLY A 158 8.85 -10.36 0.92
C GLY A 158 9.45 -11.17 -0.21
N ALA A 159 10.79 -11.27 -0.20
CA ALA A 159 11.53 -12.09 -1.13
C ALA A 159 11.34 -13.58 -0.78
N VAL A 160 11.11 -14.38 -1.82
CA VAL A 160 10.97 -15.83 -1.75
C VAL A 160 11.93 -16.48 -2.73
N GLU A 161 12.41 -17.66 -2.41
CA GLU A 161 13.26 -18.48 -3.30
C GLU A 161 12.38 -19.54 -3.97
N VAL A 162 12.40 -19.60 -5.28
CA VAL A 162 11.62 -20.57 -6.06
C VAL A 162 12.29 -21.94 -5.99
N HIS A 163 11.52 -22.94 -5.61
CA HIS A 163 12.00 -24.32 -5.51
C HIS A 163 11.67 -25.16 -6.72
N ALA A 164 10.40 -25.11 -7.14
CA ALA A 164 9.94 -25.91 -8.28
C ALA A 164 8.58 -25.41 -8.76
N ARG A 165 8.29 -25.64 -10.04
CA ARG A 165 6.94 -25.50 -10.59
C ARG A 165 6.12 -26.74 -10.21
N LEU A 166 4.89 -26.54 -9.75
CA LEU A 166 3.98 -27.61 -9.34
C LEU A 166 3.27 -28.22 -10.57
N THR A 167 4.05 -28.88 -11.43
CA THR A 167 3.49 -29.66 -12.53
C THR A 167 2.82 -30.93 -11.99
N PRO A 168 1.87 -31.55 -12.73
CA PRO A 168 1.27 -32.82 -12.34
C PRO A 168 2.33 -33.92 -12.02
N GLU A 169 3.41 -33.97 -12.79
CA GLU A 169 4.52 -34.93 -12.57
C GLU A 169 5.26 -34.64 -11.25
N TYR A 170 5.52 -33.37 -10.95
CA TYR A 170 6.17 -32.98 -9.71
C TYR A 170 5.27 -33.32 -8.52
N VAL A 171 3.99 -33.01 -8.59
CA VAL A 171 3.01 -33.30 -7.53
C VAL A 171 2.90 -34.80 -7.28
N ALA A 172 2.85 -35.63 -8.34
CA ALA A 172 2.79 -37.07 -8.22
C ALA A 172 4.08 -37.68 -7.60
N SER A 173 5.21 -37.02 -7.78
CA SER A 173 6.51 -37.47 -7.24
C SER A 173 6.69 -37.18 -5.73
N LYS A 174 5.84 -36.36 -5.13
CA LYS A 174 6.00 -35.90 -3.74
C LYS A 174 4.96 -36.52 -2.81
N PRO A 175 5.32 -37.52 -1.98
CA PRO A 175 4.43 -38.07 -0.97
C PRO A 175 3.99 -36.97 0.00
N GLY A 176 2.69 -36.82 0.20
CA GLY A 176 2.12 -35.82 1.10
C GLY A 176 1.60 -34.55 0.44
N LEU A 177 1.90 -34.30 -0.83
CA LEU A 177 1.15 -33.32 -1.62
C LEU A 177 -0.22 -33.87 -1.98
N ALA A 178 -1.27 -33.03 -1.79
CA ALA A 178 -2.59 -33.38 -2.32
C ALA A 178 -2.46 -33.57 -3.84
N ASN A 179 -3.00 -34.65 -4.36
CA ASN A 179 -3.05 -34.90 -5.80
C ASN A 179 -4.03 -33.91 -6.46
N THR A 180 -3.59 -32.69 -6.60
CA THR A 180 -4.38 -31.56 -7.09
C THR A 180 -3.66 -30.95 -8.30
N ASP A 181 -4.40 -30.73 -9.38
CA ASP A 181 -3.91 -29.94 -10.48
C ASP A 181 -3.93 -28.44 -10.07
N TYR A 182 -2.79 -27.99 -9.58
CA TYR A 182 -2.66 -26.62 -9.08
C TYR A 182 -2.77 -25.58 -10.19
N GLU A 183 -2.25 -25.88 -11.40
CA GLU A 183 -2.31 -24.94 -12.52
C GLU A 183 -3.74 -24.74 -13.00
N SER A 184 -4.52 -25.82 -13.15
CA SER A 184 -5.95 -25.71 -13.46
C SER A 184 -6.74 -24.98 -12.37
N LYS A 185 -6.38 -25.19 -11.10
CA LYS A 185 -7.06 -24.55 -9.96
C LYS A 185 -6.85 -23.02 -9.94
N TYR A 186 -5.66 -22.55 -10.30
CA TYR A 186 -5.30 -21.13 -10.24
C TYR A 186 -5.34 -20.43 -11.59
N GLY A 187 -5.44 -21.19 -12.71
CA GLY A 187 -5.44 -20.66 -14.07
C GLY A 187 -4.08 -20.11 -14.52
N CYS A 188 -3.01 -20.46 -13.83
CA CYS A 188 -1.64 -20.02 -14.13
C CYS A 188 -0.64 -21.00 -13.50
N PRO A 189 0.66 -20.95 -13.88
CA PRO A 189 1.72 -21.69 -13.20
C PRO A 189 1.74 -21.42 -11.70
N VAL A 190 1.96 -22.46 -10.90
CA VAL A 190 2.09 -22.37 -9.44
C VAL A 190 3.46 -22.90 -9.03
N TYR A 191 4.11 -22.19 -8.13
CA TYR A 191 5.45 -22.51 -7.69
C TYR A 191 5.49 -22.86 -6.22
N ALA A 192 6.25 -23.91 -5.89
CA ALA A 192 6.71 -24.12 -4.54
C ALA A 192 7.82 -23.12 -4.25
N VAL A 193 7.67 -22.32 -3.22
CA VAL A 193 8.64 -21.30 -2.83
C VAL A 193 9.07 -21.50 -1.37
N TYR A 194 10.29 -21.10 -1.08
CA TYR A 194 10.85 -21.06 0.25
C TYR A 194 10.92 -19.62 0.77
N ILE A 195 10.38 -19.41 1.95
CA ILE A 195 10.30 -18.09 2.57
C ILE A 195 11.34 -18.03 3.68
N LYS A 196 12.40 -17.23 3.44
CA LYS A 196 13.38 -16.90 4.46
C LYS A 196 12.79 -15.85 5.39
N GLN A 197 12.32 -16.27 6.56
CA GLN A 197 11.94 -15.28 7.57
C GLN A 197 13.18 -14.61 8.15
N LYS A 198 13.18 -13.28 8.16
CA LYS A 198 13.91 -12.53 9.18
C LYS A 198 13.15 -12.77 10.50
N VAL A 199 13.70 -13.60 11.37
CA VAL A 199 13.19 -13.74 12.73
C VAL A 199 13.52 -12.44 13.45
N ASP A 200 12.58 -11.53 13.55
CA ASP A 200 12.61 -10.52 14.59
C ASP A 200 12.41 -11.26 15.92
N SER A 201 13.38 -11.12 16.81
CA SER A 201 13.52 -11.90 18.04
C SER A 201 12.38 -11.75 19.06
N ASP A 202 11.38 -10.91 18.78
CA ASP A 202 10.27 -10.63 19.68
C ASP A 202 8.95 -11.31 19.30
N ASP A 203 8.87 -12.00 18.16
CA ASP A 203 7.64 -12.68 17.75
C ASP A 203 7.62 -14.13 18.24
N THR A 204 7.11 -14.33 19.45
CA THR A 204 6.98 -15.63 20.12
C THR A 204 6.06 -16.61 19.38
N PHE A 205 5.24 -16.17 18.44
CA PHE A 205 4.36 -17.02 17.65
C PHE A 205 5.12 -17.91 16.67
N PHE A 206 6.25 -17.44 16.14
CA PHE A 206 7.09 -18.17 15.18
C PHE A 206 8.29 -18.88 15.81
N SER A 207 8.44 -18.85 17.11
CA SER A 207 9.57 -19.50 17.82
C SER A 207 9.66 -21.03 17.65
N ASN A 208 8.60 -21.68 17.15
CA ASN A 208 8.55 -23.12 16.86
C ASN A 208 8.79 -23.45 15.37
N VAL A 209 8.96 -22.45 14.51
CA VAL A 209 9.38 -22.67 13.15
C VAL A 209 10.91 -22.77 13.16
N THR A 210 11.42 -23.96 12.86
CA THR A 210 12.87 -24.23 12.76
C THR A 210 13.55 -23.11 11.99
N ALA A 211 14.76 -22.75 12.41
CA ALA A 211 15.60 -21.65 11.90
C ALA A 211 15.93 -21.74 10.39
N GLY A 212 14.96 -22.00 9.53
CA GLY A 212 15.10 -22.30 8.13
C GLY A 212 14.03 -21.68 7.23
N GLY A 213 12.93 -21.16 7.76
CA GLY A 213 11.78 -20.72 6.95
C GLY A 213 10.79 -21.85 6.64
N PHE A 214 9.77 -21.56 5.85
CA PHE A 214 8.74 -22.53 5.48
C PHE A 214 8.49 -22.53 3.97
N SER A 215 8.00 -23.66 3.46
CA SER A 215 7.60 -23.79 2.05
C SER A 215 6.13 -23.41 1.88
N ALA A 216 5.83 -22.69 0.81
CA ALA A 216 4.49 -22.31 0.42
C ALA A 216 4.26 -22.52 -1.08
N TYR A 217 3.00 -22.51 -1.50
CA TYR A 217 2.62 -22.59 -2.91
C TYR A 217 2.06 -21.26 -3.35
N VAL A 218 2.71 -20.66 -4.34
CA VAL A 218 2.40 -19.31 -4.79
C VAL A 218 2.13 -19.33 -6.29
N PRO A 219 0.95 -18.85 -6.74
CA PRO A 219 0.66 -18.71 -8.15
C PRO A 219 1.53 -17.61 -8.79
N ALA A 220 1.85 -17.76 -10.06
CA ALA A 220 2.74 -16.85 -10.79
C ALA A 220 2.28 -15.38 -10.71
N TYR A 221 0.97 -15.13 -10.68
CA TYR A 221 0.45 -13.76 -10.58
C TYR A 221 0.71 -13.07 -9.22
N GLU A 222 1.22 -13.78 -8.23
CA GLU A 222 1.66 -13.21 -6.95
C GLU A 222 3.17 -13.00 -6.87
N LEU A 223 3.90 -13.42 -7.90
CA LEU A 223 5.35 -13.30 -7.97
C LEU A 223 5.76 -12.17 -8.92
N CYS A 224 6.89 -11.56 -8.62
CA CYS A 224 7.53 -10.57 -9.48
C CYS A 224 9.05 -10.76 -9.44
N LYS A 225 9.67 -10.81 -10.64
CA LYS A 225 11.13 -10.96 -10.75
C LYS A 225 11.84 -9.72 -10.20
N LEU A 226 12.77 -9.92 -9.27
CA LEU A 226 13.56 -8.83 -8.70
C LEU A 226 14.43 -8.14 -9.74
N GLU A 227 15.02 -8.91 -10.67
CA GLU A 227 15.84 -8.34 -11.75
C GLU A 227 15.03 -7.43 -12.67
N HIS A 228 13.76 -7.77 -12.91
CA HIS A 228 12.86 -6.93 -13.67
C HIS A 228 12.60 -5.59 -12.96
N LEU A 229 12.40 -5.61 -11.65
CA LEU A 229 12.20 -4.39 -10.84
C LEU A 229 13.43 -3.47 -10.84
N LYS A 230 14.64 -4.04 -10.82
CA LYS A 230 15.90 -3.27 -10.89
C LYS A 230 15.98 -2.40 -12.14
N GLN A 231 15.45 -2.86 -13.28
CA GLN A 231 15.47 -2.09 -14.54
C GLN A 231 14.70 -0.76 -14.42
N TYR A 232 13.73 -0.70 -13.51
CA TYR A 232 12.96 0.51 -13.21
C TYR A 232 13.54 1.34 -12.07
N GLY A 233 14.74 0.99 -11.57
CA GLY A 233 15.42 1.70 -10.50
C GLY A 233 14.90 1.39 -9.10
N VAL A 234 14.13 0.32 -8.94
CA VAL A 234 13.66 -0.15 -7.62
C VAL A 234 14.85 -0.66 -6.81
N ARG A 235 14.97 -0.18 -5.59
CA ARG A 235 16.04 -0.56 -4.68
C ARG A 235 15.64 -1.79 -3.89
N ILE A 236 16.09 -2.94 -4.35
CA ILE A 236 15.73 -4.26 -3.82
C ILE A 236 16.24 -4.48 -2.41
N ASP A 237 17.35 -3.86 -2.05
CA ASP A 237 17.93 -3.85 -0.70
C ASP A 237 17.04 -3.19 0.36
N ARG A 238 16.01 -2.48 -0.06
CA ARG A 238 15.04 -1.80 0.80
C ARG A 238 13.69 -2.50 0.90
N LEU A 239 13.50 -3.57 0.14
CA LEU A 239 12.26 -4.35 0.11
C LEU A 239 12.21 -5.43 1.20
#